data_0c2de6374cccb468ba11d7969d6c7dff
#
_entry.id   0c2de6374cccb468ba11d7969d6c7dff
#
_cell.length_a   1.000
_cell.length_b   1.000
_cell.length_c   1.000
_cell.angle_alpha   90.00
_cell.angle_beta   90.00
_cell.angle_gamma   90.00
#
_symmetry.space_group_name_H-M   'P 1'
#
loop_
_entity.id
_entity.type
_entity.pdbx_description
1 polymer ?
#
loop_
_entity_poly.entity_id
_entity_poly.type
_entity_poly.pdbx_seq_one_letter_code
_entity_poly.pdbx_strand_id
1 'polypeptide(L)'
;MPARRATLAQPPARVELTFTERLEPAYSTVSVWNEAGTRVDLRDPALVAGNPRRLAVTLPPLPPGRYTVRFRVLSVDGHVVEADFPFTVTGPR
;
A
#
# COMPACT_ATOMS: atom_id res chain seq x y z
N MET A 1 0.95 -9.29 -0.78
CA MET A 1 1.57 -7.95 -0.83
C MET A 1 2.38 -7.81 -2.10
N PRO A 2 2.15 -6.79 -2.90
CA PRO A 2 3.01 -6.58 -4.07
C PRO A 2 4.41 -6.15 -3.62
N ALA A 3 5.41 -6.72 -4.25
CA ALA A 3 6.78 -6.28 -4.06
C ALA A 3 7.01 -4.99 -4.85
N ARG A 4 8.07 -4.25 -4.47
CA ARG A 4 8.46 -3.06 -5.21
C ARG A 4 8.72 -3.41 -6.68
N ARG A 5 8.10 -2.66 -7.59
CA ARG A 5 8.17 -2.87 -9.04
C ARG A 5 7.67 -4.24 -9.50
N ALA A 6 6.80 -4.85 -8.71
CA ALA A 6 6.23 -6.13 -9.08
C ALA A 6 5.33 -6.01 -10.30
N THR A 7 5.29 -7.06 -11.10
CA THR A 7 4.33 -7.23 -12.17
C THR A 7 3.41 -8.37 -11.81
N LEU A 8 2.11 -8.11 -11.75
CA LEU A 8 1.13 -9.05 -11.24
C LEU A 8 0.14 -9.41 -12.34
N ALA A 9 -0.11 -10.71 -12.52
CA ALA A 9 -1.11 -11.18 -13.49
C ALA A 9 -2.53 -10.86 -13.03
N GLN A 10 -2.76 -10.76 -11.73
CA GLN A 10 -4.06 -10.42 -11.15
C GLN A 10 -3.88 -9.29 -10.15
N PRO A 11 -4.89 -8.42 -9.98
CA PRO A 11 -4.80 -7.36 -8.99
C PRO A 11 -4.79 -7.95 -7.59
N PRO A 12 -3.98 -7.40 -6.68
CA PRO A 12 -4.03 -7.82 -5.29
C PRO A 12 -5.32 -7.33 -4.62
N ALA A 13 -5.77 -8.06 -3.59
CA ALA A 13 -6.95 -7.63 -2.82
C ALA A 13 -6.61 -6.48 -1.87
N ARG A 14 -5.35 -6.35 -1.50
CA ARG A 14 -4.89 -5.26 -0.64
C ARG A 14 -3.38 -5.12 -0.75
N VAL A 15 -2.89 -3.97 -0.32
CA VAL A 15 -1.45 -3.71 -0.17
C VAL A 15 -1.13 -3.82 1.31
N GLU A 16 -0.08 -4.57 1.65
CA GLU A 16 0.43 -4.68 3.01
C GLU A 16 1.89 -4.28 3.03
N LEU A 17 2.24 -3.43 3.97
CA LEU A 17 3.61 -2.96 4.16
C LEU A 17 4.07 -3.33 5.57
N THR A 18 5.23 -3.98 5.66
CA THR A 18 5.82 -4.39 6.94
C THR A 18 7.03 -3.53 7.24
N PHE A 19 7.11 -3.03 8.46
CA PHE A 19 8.16 -2.14 8.92
C PHE A 19 8.93 -2.79 10.07
N THR A 20 10.10 -2.25 10.37
CA THR A 20 10.94 -2.78 11.45
C THR A 20 10.49 -2.30 12.82
N GLU A 21 9.73 -1.19 12.87
CA GLU A 21 9.25 -0.60 14.11
C GLU A 21 7.75 -0.64 14.20
N ARG A 22 7.22 -0.57 15.41
CA ARG A 22 5.78 -0.42 15.63
C ARG A 22 5.34 0.94 15.10
N LEU A 23 4.14 0.99 14.54
CA LEU A 23 3.60 2.20 13.93
C LEU A 23 2.53 2.84 14.81
N GLU A 24 2.45 4.18 14.70
CA GLU A 24 1.33 4.95 15.25
C GLU A 24 0.23 4.99 14.20
N PRO A 25 -0.86 4.22 14.35
CA PRO A 25 -1.85 4.09 13.27
C PRO A 25 -2.57 5.40 12.94
N ALA A 26 -2.76 6.27 13.92
CA ALA A 26 -3.42 7.55 13.69
C ALA A 26 -2.61 8.50 12.81
N TYR A 27 -1.31 8.25 12.66
CA TYR A 27 -0.39 9.11 11.90
C TYR A 27 0.28 8.36 10.76
N SER A 28 -0.24 7.20 10.40
CA SER A 28 0.35 6.37 9.36
C SER A 28 -0.68 6.12 8.28
N THR A 29 -0.27 6.25 7.01
CA THR A 29 -1.17 6.07 5.89
C THR A 29 -0.47 5.41 4.72
N VAL A 30 -1.25 4.72 3.90
CA VAL A 30 -0.84 4.15 2.64
C VAL A 30 -1.95 4.40 1.62
N SER A 31 -1.57 4.73 0.41
CA SER A 31 -2.51 4.99 -0.68
C SER A 31 -2.00 4.38 -1.97
N VAL A 32 -2.91 4.12 -2.90
CA VAL A 32 -2.58 3.56 -4.20
C VAL A 32 -3.19 4.44 -5.28
N TRP A 33 -2.39 4.76 -6.30
CA TRP A 33 -2.74 5.71 -7.35
C TRP A 33 -2.54 5.06 -8.72
N ASN A 34 -3.39 5.39 -9.67
CA ASN A 34 -3.21 4.95 -11.06
C ASN A 34 -2.32 5.92 -11.83
N GLU A 35 -2.06 5.63 -13.11
CA GLU A 35 -1.20 6.47 -13.94
C GLU A 35 -1.78 7.86 -14.20
N ALA A 36 -3.08 8.00 -14.15
CA ALA A 36 -3.75 9.30 -14.32
C ALA A 36 -3.66 10.18 -13.08
N GLY A 37 -3.08 9.66 -11.98
CA GLY A 37 -2.98 10.40 -10.72
C GLY A 37 -4.26 10.35 -9.89
N THR A 38 -5.12 9.37 -10.13
CA THR A 38 -6.33 9.15 -9.35
C THR A 38 -6.09 8.10 -8.28
N ARG A 39 -6.50 8.40 -7.06
CA ARG A 39 -6.41 7.45 -5.95
C ARG A 39 -7.44 6.35 -6.14
N VAL A 40 -7.00 5.09 -6.05
CA VAL A 40 -7.84 3.93 -6.38
C VAL A 40 -8.09 2.99 -5.21
N ASP A 41 -7.40 3.14 -4.09
CA ASP A 41 -7.62 2.31 -2.91
C ASP A 41 -8.94 2.68 -2.21
N LEU A 42 -9.41 1.82 -1.30
CA LEU A 42 -10.70 2.01 -0.62
C LEU A 42 -10.62 2.96 0.57
N ARG A 43 -9.48 3.63 0.77
CA ARG A 43 -9.28 4.66 1.79
C ARG A 43 -9.49 4.15 3.21
N ASP A 44 -9.04 2.93 3.48
CA ASP A 44 -9.17 2.26 4.76
C ASP A 44 -7.83 1.80 5.35
N PRO A 45 -6.76 2.63 5.32
CA PRO A 45 -5.48 2.18 5.85
C PRO A 45 -5.61 1.87 7.34
N ALA A 46 -5.09 0.70 7.72
CA ALA A 46 -5.16 0.23 9.10
C ALA A 46 -4.05 -0.78 9.36
N LEU A 47 -3.68 -0.92 10.64
CA LEU A 47 -2.77 -1.98 11.01
C LEU A 47 -3.46 -3.33 10.85
N VAL A 48 -2.69 -4.32 10.38
CA VAL A 48 -3.18 -5.69 10.32
C VAL A 48 -3.36 -6.19 11.75
N ALA A 49 -4.48 -6.84 12.02
CA ALA A 49 -4.80 -7.35 13.35
C ALA A 49 -3.67 -8.23 13.88
N GLY A 50 -3.23 -7.95 15.11
CA GLY A 50 -2.15 -8.69 15.75
C GLY A 50 -0.74 -8.32 15.28
N ASN A 51 -0.60 -7.33 14.39
CA ASN A 51 0.71 -6.93 13.90
C ASN A 51 0.88 -5.41 13.84
N PRO A 52 1.44 -4.80 14.90
CA PRO A 52 1.60 -3.34 14.95
C PRO A 52 2.67 -2.79 14.00
N ARG A 53 3.35 -3.67 13.25
CA ARG A 53 4.37 -3.28 12.28
C ARG A 53 3.91 -3.42 10.83
N ARG A 54 2.66 -3.84 10.63
CA ARG A 54 2.11 -4.06 9.28
C ARG A 54 0.90 -3.18 9.04
N LEU A 55 1.01 -2.34 8.02
CA LEU A 55 -0.05 -1.43 7.59
C LEU A 55 -0.63 -1.95 6.28
N ALA A 56 -1.95 -1.92 6.16
CA ALA A 56 -2.63 -2.41 4.96
C ALA A 56 -3.69 -1.43 4.50
N VAL A 57 -3.97 -1.45 3.20
CA VAL A 57 -5.10 -0.76 2.60
C VAL A 57 -5.77 -1.70 1.61
N THR A 58 -7.10 -1.70 1.60
CA THR A 58 -7.89 -2.56 0.72
C THR A 58 -7.97 -1.95 -0.68
N LEU A 59 -7.96 -2.83 -1.69
CA LEU A 59 -8.09 -2.44 -3.09
C LEU A 59 -9.38 -3.00 -3.67
N PRO A 60 -10.08 -2.21 -4.51
CA PRO A 60 -11.13 -2.76 -5.35
C PRO A 60 -10.49 -3.56 -6.48
N PRO A 61 -11.28 -4.27 -7.31
CA PRO A 61 -10.75 -4.84 -8.54
C PRO A 61 -10.10 -3.74 -9.37
N LEU A 62 -8.84 -3.96 -9.78
CA LEU A 62 -8.08 -2.99 -10.57
C LEU A 62 -7.92 -3.48 -11.99
N PRO A 63 -8.20 -2.63 -13.00
CA PRO A 63 -7.89 -2.98 -14.38
C PRO A 63 -6.38 -3.07 -14.60
N PRO A 64 -5.95 -3.74 -15.68
CA PRO A 64 -4.53 -3.76 -16.04
C PRO A 64 -3.99 -2.34 -16.15
N GLY A 65 -2.76 -2.15 -15.68
CA GLY A 65 -2.11 -0.86 -15.72
C GLY A 65 -1.01 -0.75 -14.69
N ARG A 66 -0.41 0.42 -14.64
CA ARG A 66 0.65 0.73 -13.70
C ARG A 66 0.08 1.55 -12.54
N TYR A 67 0.48 1.19 -11.33
CA TYR A 67 0.00 1.83 -10.11
C TYR A 67 1.19 2.24 -9.25
N THR A 68 0.96 3.23 -8.39
CA THR A 68 1.96 3.69 -7.43
C THR A 68 1.41 3.57 -6.03
N VAL A 69 2.16 2.90 -5.16
CA VAL A 69 1.88 2.85 -3.72
C VAL A 69 2.64 4.01 -3.08
N ARG A 70 1.95 4.83 -2.29
CA ARG A 70 2.56 5.90 -1.50
C ARG A 70 2.26 5.67 -0.05
N PHE A 71 3.25 5.83 0.80
CA PHE A 71 3.04 5.69 2.23
C PHE A 71 3.80 6.76 3.01
N ARG A 72 3.22 7.12 4.14
CA ARG A 72 3.87 7.95 5.14
C ARG A 72 3.49 7.39 6.48
N VAL A 73 4.48 6.95 7.25
CA VAL A 73 4.26 6.30 8.53
C VAL A 73 5.08 6.99 9.61
N LEU A 74 4.52 6.99 10.82
CA LEU A 74 5.20 7.44 12.03
C LEU A 74 5.38 6.23 12.92
N SER A 75 6.62 5.93 13.29
CA SER A 75 6.89 4.87 14.25
C SER A 75 6.71 5.38 15.68
N VAL A 76 6.51 4.46 16.62
CA VAL A 76 6.30 4.83 18.03
C VAL A 76 7.52 5.50 18.64
N ASP A 77 8.70 5.34 18.05
CA ASP A 77 9.92 6.00 18.51
C ASP A 77 10.15 7.37 17.85
N GLY A 78 9.18 7.86 17.09
CA GLY A 78 9.21 9.22 16.56
C GLY A 78 9.83 9.38 15.16
N HIS A 79 10.13 8.29 14.46
CA HIS A 79 10.69 8.37 13.11
C HIS A 79 9.58 8.40 12.06
N VAL A 80 9.71 9.31 11.09
CA VAL A 80 8.82 9.37 9.93
C VAL A 80 9.51 8.70 8.75
N VAL A 81 8.82 7.77 8.10
CA VAL A 81 9.27 7.14 6.85
C VAL A 81 8.25 7.43 5.78
N GLU A 82 8.71 7.94 4.65
CA GLU A 82 7.84 8.33 3.55
C GLU A 82 8.50 7.92 2.24
N ALA A 83 7.75 7.21 1.39
CA ALA A 83 8.27 6.78 0.10
C ALA A 83 7.11 6.36 -0.81
N ASP A 84 7.46 6.08 -2.06
CA ASP A 84 6.53 5.48 -3.01
C ASP A 84 7.26 4.43 -3.84
N PHE A 85 6.48 3.52 -4.44
CA PHE A 85 7.01 2.51 -5.36
C PHE A 85 5.91 2.04 -6.32
N PRO A 86 6.29 1.68 -7.55
CA PRO A 86 5.31 1.22 -8.54
C PRO A 86 5.07 -0.28 -8.46
N PHE A 87 3.89 -0.69 -8.95
CA PHE A 87 3.63 -2.06 -9.36
C PHE A 87 2.77 -2.05 -10.62
N THR A 88 2.76 -3.16 -11.35
CA THR A 88 2.02 -3.28 -12.60
C THR A 88 1.07 -4.47 -12.51
N VAL A 89 -0.18 -4.26 -12.97
CA VAL A 89 -1.15 -5.34 -13.12
C VAL A 89 -1.31 -5.59 -14.62
N THR A 90 -1.00 -6.80 -15.06
CA THR A 90 -1.18 -7.16 -16.47
C THR A 90 -2.58 -7.71 -16.72
N GLY A 91 -3.24 -8.17 -15.66
CA GLY A 91 -4.62 -8.63 -15.71
C GLY A 91 -4.78 -10.04 -16.29
N PRO A 92 -5.96 -10.63 -16.08
CA PRO A 92 -6.29 -11.88 -16.74
C PRO A 92 -6.52 -11.61 -18.22
N ARG A 93 -6.32 -12.62 -19.02
CA ARG A 93 -6.58 -12.61 -20.45
C ARG A 93 -7.85 -13.36 -20.75
#